data_14dbed5ceba9b3185cc771972b5fd026
#
_entry.id   14dbed5ceba9b3185cc771972b5fd026
#
_cell.length_a   1.000
_cell.length_b   1.000
_cell.length_c   1.000
_cell.angle_alpha   90.00
_cell.angle_beta   90.00
_cell.angle_gamma   90.00
#
_symmetry.space_group_name_H-M   'P 1'
#
loop_
_entity.id
_entity.type
_entity.pdbx_description
1 polymer ?
#
loop_
_entity_poly.entity_id
_entity_poly.type
_entity_poly.pdbx_seq_one_letter_code
_entity_poly.pdbx_strand_id
1 'polypeptide(L)'
;MAQRLSGLDVQFLLLEKPSVHYHVAGLSILDPSTRPGGPDGLFDDVKKLFIERQHLIPRFRQKVMFVPFGAGRPVWVDDPYFDLDFHFRKGALPKPGGRKELADYVQRIHSRPLDRSKSLWEIYYIEGLEDGHVAILNKVHHAMIDGVSGMDIATVLFDLGPEPRVVEAEPYRPEPAPSPRELLFNTLREQITHPVRSAIGNLALAIRTPEIVLQQVRQTVAGLGSILAAGAPPKSPFNRPVGPNRRFAMAEAPVSDFKAIKNALGGTVNDVVLATVAGALHRFLRRRGEPTQGLSLRAMVPVSTRDESQRMALGNQVTSIFVDLPVGPTRRSQRER
;
A
#
# COMPACT_ATOMS: atom_id res chain seq x y z
N MET A 1 19.44 10.69 -13.14
CA MET A 1 19.79 11.29 -11.80
C MET A 1 19.09 10.54 -10.69
N ALA A 2 19.81 10.16 -9.63
CA ALA A 2 19.20 9.50 -8.47
C ALA A 2 18.11 10.37 -7.83
N GLN A 3 16.90 9.85 -7.70
CA GLN A 3 15.74 10.56 -7.16
C GLN A 3 15.69 10.40 -5.64
N ARG A 4 15.57 11.51 -4.88
CA ARG A 4 15.40 11.43 -3.44
C ARG A 4 14.03 10.90 -3.06
N LEU A 5 14.00 10.08 -2.02
CA LEU A 5 12.75 9.63 -1.42
C LEU A 5 11.96 10.82 -0.85
N SER A 6 10.65 10.73 -0.88
CA SER A 6 9.78 11.69 -0.18
C SER A 6 9.99 11.59 1.34
N GLY A 7 9.58 12.63 2.08
CA GLY A 7 9.65 12.58 3.55
C GLY A 7 8.82 11.43 4.14
N LEU A 8 7.69 11.12 3.53
CA LEU A 8 6.79 10.04 3.96
C LEU A 8 7.40 8.67 3.71
N ASP A 9 8.00 8.46 2.51
CA ASP A 9 8.67 7.20 2.17
C ASP A 9 9.81 6.89 3.14
N VAL A 10 10.59 7.93 3.50
CA VAL A 10 11.67 7.81 4.48
C VAL A 10 11.13 7.41 5.85
N GLN A 11 9.98 7.97 6.28
CA GLN A 11 9.37 7.60 7.55
C GLN A 11 9.00 6.12 7.61
N PHE A 12 8.42 5.55 6.55
CA PHE A 12 8.12 4.11 6.50
C PHE A 12 9.37 3.26 6.66
N LEU A 13 10.49 3.64 6.03
CA LEU A 13 11.76 2.93 6.13
C LEU A 13 12.41 3.05 7.53
N LEU A 14 12.28 4.21 8.18
CA LEU A 14 12.85 4.47 9.51
C LEU A 14 12.01 3.87 10.65
N LEU A 15 10.69 3.80 10.46
CA LEU A 15 9.78 3.22 11.45
C LEU A 15 9.69 1.70 11.36
N GLU A 16 10.27 1.10 10.31
CA GLU A 16 10.34 -0.36 10.18
C GLU A 16 11.10 -0.98 11.36
N LYS A 17 10.49 -2.02 11.92
CA LYS A 17 11.02 -2.79 13.06
C LYS A 17 10.85 -4.27 12.77
N PRO A 18 11.56 -5.17 13.47
CA PRO A 18 11.40 -6.62 13.30
C PRO A 18 9.96 -7.14 13.46
N SER A 19 9.11 -6.37 14.13
CA SER A 19 7.68 -6.70 14.30
C SER A 19 6.74 -5.88 13.41
N VAL A 20 7.23 -4.86 12.69
CA VAL A 20 6.40 -3.97 11.84
C VAL A 20 7.18 -3.63 10.58
N HIS A 21 6.80 -4.20 9.44
CA HIS A 21 7.57 -4.10 8.19
C HIS A 21 7.03 -3.08 7.19
N TYR A 22 5.90 -2.44 7.47
CA TYR A 22 5.24 -1.51 6.53
C TYR A 22 5.08 -2.07 5.11
N HIS A 23 4.71 -3.34 5.01
CA HIS A 23 4.40 -3.99 3.74
C HIS A 23 2.92 -3.87 3.43
N VAL A 24 2.61 -3.69 2.16
CA VAL A 24 1.28 -3.87 1.58
C VAL A 24 1.31 -5.14 0.73
N ALA A 25 0.26 -5.93 0.79
CA ALA A 25 0.12 -7.11 -0.02
C ALA A 25 -1.26 -7.15 -0.68
N GLY A 26 -1.29 -7.58 -1.94
CA GLY A 26 -2.50 -7.91 -2.68
C GLY A 26 -2.49 -9.38 -3.06
N LEU A 27 -3.63 -10.04 -2.89
CA LEU A 27 -3.84 -11.43 -3.30
C LEU A 27 -4.89 -11.45 -4.40
N SER A 28 -4.52 -11.94 -5.58
CA SER A 28 -5.40 -12.16 -6.70
C SER A 28 -5.55 -13.66 -6.93
N ILE A 29 -6.77 -14.14 -7.11
CA ILE A 29 -7.06 -15.53 -7.47
C ILE A 29 -7.51 -15.55 -8.92
N LEU A 30 -6.85 -16.33 -9.74
CA LEU A 30 -7.08 -16.46 -11.17
C LEU A 30 -7.69 -17.80 -11.49
N ASP A 31 -8.72 -17.79 -12.31
CA ASP A 31 -9.33 -18.98 -12.89
C ASP A 31 -8.71 -19.24 -14.28
N PRO A 32 -7.87 -20.27 -14.43
CA PRO A 32 -7.24 -20.59 -15.69
C PRO A 32 -8.15 -21.43 -16.63
N SER A 33 -9.37 -21.76 -16.25
CA SER A 33 -10.25 -22.68 -17.00
C SER A 33 -10.60 -22.14 -18.38
N THR A 34 -10.66 -20.83 -18.53
CA THR A 34 -10.98 -20.17 -19.82
C THR A 34 -9.76 -19.94 -20.72
N ARG A 35 -8.56 -20.20 -20.19
CA ARG A 35 -7.34 -20.03 -20.97
C ARG A 35 -7.10 -21.19 -21.92
N PRO A 36 -6.74 -20.96 -23.20
CA PRO A 36 -6.27 -22.02 -24.09
C PRO A 36 -5.04 -22.73 -23.48
N GLY A 37 -5.13 -24.06 -23.27
CA GLY A 37 -4.10 -24.86 -22.61
C GLY A 37 -4.22 -24.94 -21.08
N GLY A 38 -5.25 -24.34 -20.49
CA GLY A 38 -5.52 -24.42 -19.04
C GLY A 38 -4.42 -23.80 -18.19
N PRO A 39 -4.07 -24.39 -17.04
CA PRO A 39 -3.04 -23.86 -16.14
C PRO A 39 -1.62 -24.06 -16.64
N ASP A 40 -1.40 -24.97 -17.59
CA ASP A 40 -0.07 -25.31 -18.08
C ASP A 40 0.56 -24.10 -18.80
N GLY A 41 1.80 -23.75 -18.41
CA GLY A 41 2.52 -22.62 -18.96
C GLY A 41 2.04 -21.24 -18.47
N LEU A 42 0.98 -21.16 -17.66
CA LEU A 42 0.46 -19.88 -17.17
C LEU A 42 1.51 -19.09 -16.34
N PHE A 43 2.35 -19.77 -15.59
CA PHE A 43 3.46 -19.13 -14.87
C PHE A 43 4.41 -18.38 -15.82
N ASP A 44 4.78 -19.02 -16.92
CA ASP A 44 5.71 -18.43 -17.89
C ASP A 44 5.05 -17.26 -18.63
N ASP A 45 3.75 -17.36 -18.93
CA ASP A 45 3.01 -16.27 -19.56
C ASP A 45 2.89 -15.06 -18.64
N VAL A 46 2.55 -15.27 -17.37
CA VAL A 46 2.47 -14.18 -16.38
C VAL A 46 3.85 -13.56 -16.15
N LYS A 47 4.90 -14.37 -16.09
CA LYS A 47 6.27 -13.88 -15.96
C LYS A 47 6.70 -13.08 -17.18
N LYS A 48 6.38 -13.58 -18.39
CA LYS A 48 6.65 -12.86 -19.65
C LYS A 48 5.93 -11.51 -19.70
N LEU A 49 4.65 -11.51 -19.38
CA LEU A 49 3.85 -10.28 -19.30
C LEU A 49 4.46 -9.26 -18.34
N PHE A 50 4.97 -9.73 -17.20
CA PHE A 50 5.66 -8.87 -16.24
C PHE A 50 6.96 -8.31 -16.84
N ILE A 51 7.77 -9.13 -17.51
CA ILE A 51 9.01 -8.69 -18.18
C ILE A 51 8.71 -7.59 -19.20
N GLU A 52 7.66 -7.76 -20.00
CA GLU A 52 7.25 -6.81 -21.02
C GLU A 52 6.79 -5.48 -20.43
N ARG A 53 6.19 -5.47 -19.23
CA ARG A 53 5.54 -4.30 -18.64
C ARG A 53 6.29 -3.68 -17.46
N GLN A 54 7.34 -4.30 -16.92
CA GLN A 54 8.04 -3.81 -15.74
C GLN A 54 8.68 -2.42 -15.92
N HIS A 55 9.00 -2.03 -17.16
CA HIS A 55 9.54 -0.69 -17.45
C HIS A 55 8.52 0.43 -17.21
N LEU A 56 7.22 0.11 -17.22
CA LEU A 56 6.16 1.05 -16.84
C LEU A 56 6.21 1.44 -15.35
N ILE A 57 6.91 0.64 -14.54
CA ILE A 57 7.12 0.92 -13.11
C ILE A 57 8.64 0.92 -12.83
N PRO A 58 9.36 2.02 -13.09
CA PRO A 58 10.81 2.09 -12.90
C PRO A 58 11.26 1.68 -11.49
N ARG A 59 10.44 1.94 -10.47
CA ARG A 59 10.70 1.55 -9.08
C ARG A 59 10.93 0.06 -8.87
N PHE A 60 10.38 -0.79 -9.74
CA PHE A 60 10.59 -2.24 -9.63
C PHE A 60 12.03 -2.67 -9.90
N ARG A 61 12.80 -1.84 -10.56
CA ARG A 61 14.23 -2.08 -10.87
C ARG A 61 15.17 -1.18 -10.07
N GLN A 62 14.61 -0.45 -9.09
CA GLN A 62 15.36 0.48 -8.24
C GLN A 62 15.42 -0.01 -6.80
N LYS A 63 16.54 0.27 -6.15
CA LYS A 63 16.74 0.03 -4.71
C LYS A 63 17.04 1.32 -3.97
N VAL A 64 16.90 1.28 -2.66
CA VAL A 64 17.16 2.42 -1.79
C VAL A 64 18.65 2.48 -1.44
N MET A 65 19.27 3.62 -1.68
CA MET A 65 20.63 3.91 -1.25
C MET A 65 20.61 4.98 -0.17
N PHE A 66 21.14 4.64 1.00
CA PHE A 66 21.22 5.55 2.13
C PHE A 66 22.42 6.47 2.01
N VAL A 67 22.23 7.73 2.40
CA VAL A 67 23.33 8.70 2.49
C VAL A 67 24.22 8.32 3.68
N PRO A 68 25.55 8.29 3.50
CA PRO A 68 26.47 8.02 4.61
C PRO A 68 26.18 8.91 5.82
N PHE A 69 26.35 8.37 7.02
CA PHE A 69 26.14 9.04 8.30
C PHE A 69 24.72 9.57 8.53
N GLY A 70 23.74 9.17 7.69
CA GLY A 70 22.38 9.70 7.77
C GLY A 70 22.30 11.21 7.45
N ALA A 71 23.27 11.74 6.69
CA ALA A 71 23.38 13.18 6.41
C ALA A 71 22.20 13.75 5.58
N GLY A 72 21.32 12.90 5.05
CA GLY A 72 20.15 13.33 4.32
C GLY A 72 19.22 12.19 3.93
N ARG A 73 18.15 12.54 3.19
CA ARG A 73 17.17 11.55 2.73
C ARG A 73 17.82 10.58 1.74
N PRO A 74 17.51 9.28 1.83
CA PRO A 74 17.94 8.27 0.86
C PRO A 74 17.52 8.62 -0.56
N VAL A 75 18.12 7.94 -1.51
CA VAL A 75 17.82 8.06 -2.95
C VAL A 75 17.42 6.71 -3.53
N TRP A 76 16.58 6.74 -4.56
CA TRP A 76 16.35 5.62 -5.45
C TRP A 76 17.46 5.57 -6.47
N VAL A 77 18.06 4.40 -6.62
CA VAL A 77 19.10 4.12 -7.64
C VAL A 77 18.71 2.86 -8.39
N ASP A 78 19.06 2.81 -9.65
CA ASP A 78 18.88 1.60 -10.44
C ASP A 78 19.72 0.45 -9.85
N ASP A 79 19.15 -0.76 -9.82
CA ASP A 79 19.89 -1.94 -9.38
C ASP A 79 20.57 -2.59 -10.58
N PRO A 80 21.91 -2.47 -10.73
CA PRO A 80 22.63 -3.06 -11.87
C PRO A 80 22.62 -4.60 -11.85
N TYR A 81 22.29 -5.19 -10.70
CA TYR A 81 22.19 -6.63 -10.49
C TYR A 81 20.75 -7.06 -10.25
N PHE A 82 19.79 -6.32 -10.86
CA PHE A 82 18.40 -6.69 -10.78
C PHE A 82 18.18 -8.10 -11.32
N ASP A 83 17.62 -8.96 -10.48
CA ASP A 83 17.31 -10.34 -10.80
C ASP A 83 15.81 -10.57 -10.60
N LEU A 84 15.10 -10.79 -11.71
CA LEU A 84 13.67 -11.02 -11.66
C LEU A 84 13.31 -12.32 -10.92
N ASP A 85 14.13 -13.36 -11.00
CA ASP A 85 13.86 -14.64 -10.35
C ASP A 85 13.96 -14.56 -8.82
N PHE A 86 14.71 -13.59 -8.31
CA PHE A 86 14.69 -13.25 -6.89
C PHE A 86 13.33 -12.67 -6.48
N HIS A 87 12.72 -11.86 -7.33
CA HIS A 87 11.51 -11.11 -7.03
C HIS A 87 10.23 -11.84 -7.42
N PHE A 88 10.24 -12.60 -8.51
CA PHE A 88 9.09 -13.30 -9.06
C PHE A 88 9.25 -14.81 -8.83
N ARG A 89 8.57 -15.31 -7.80
CA ARG A 89 8.79 -16.65 -7.27
C ARG A 89 7.59 -17.56 -7.50
N LYS A 90 7.86 -18.83 -7.78
CA LYS A 90 6.86 -19.89 -7.88
C LYS A 90 6.79 -20.66 -6.58
N GLY A 91 5.57 -21.01 -6.16
CA GLY A 91 5.32 -21.85 -5.00
C GLY A 91 4.03 -22.64 -5.18
N ALA A 92 3.81 -23.64 -4.32
CA ALA A 92 2.62 -24.45 -4.33
C ALA A 92 2.05 -24.63 -2.93
N LEU A 93 0.73 -24.83 -2.84
CA LEU A 93 0.06 -25.16 -1.60
C LEU A 93 0.15 -26.67 -1.33
N PRO A 94 0.24 -27.08 -0.06
CA PRO A 94 0.01 -28.48 0.30
C PRO A 94 -1.46 -28.85 0.08
N LYS A 95 -1.74 -30.11 -0.20
CA LYS A 95 -3.13 -30.59 -0.30
C LYS A 95 -3.86 -30.43 1.04
N PRO A 96 -5.16 -30.10 1.03
CA PRO A 96 -6.05 -30.00 -0.13
C PRO A 96 -5.92 -28.71 -0.96
N GLY A 97 -5.20 -27.67 -0.51
CA GLY A 97 -5.03 -26.41 -1.23
C GLY A 97 -6.19 -25.44 -1.03
N GLY A 98 -6.92 -25.60 0.06
CA GLY A 98 -8.07 -24.75 0.37
C GLY A 98 -7.72 -23.40 0.96
N ARG A 99 -8.75 -22.68 1.40
CA ARG A 99 -8.61 -21.34 1.97
C ARG A 99 -7.65 -21.28 3.15
N LYS A 100 -7.58 -22.36 3.96
CA LYS A 100 -6.69 -22.42 5.12
C LYS A 100 -5.23 -22.49 4.68
N GLU A 101 -4.90 -23.36 3.75
CA GLU A 101 -3.55 -23.55 3.22
C GLU A 101 -3.06 -22.26 2.53
N LEU A 102 -3.93 -21.60 1.76
CA LEU A 102 -3.64 -20.32 1.15
C LEU A 102 -3.39 -19.23 2.19
N ALA A 103 -4.25 -19.14 3.21
CA ALA A 103 -4.06 -18.17 4.29
C ALA A 103 -2.77 -18.41 5.08
N ASP A 104 -2.43 -19.67 5.36
CA ASP A 104 -1.19 -20.07 6.03
C ASP A 104 0.05 -19.73 5.18
N TYR A 105 -0.05 -19.86 3.87
CA TYR A 105 1.01 -19.45 2.94
C TYR A 105 1.21 -17.93 2.93
N VAL A 106 0.12 -17.18 2.73
CA VAL A 106 0.13 -15.71 2.68
C VAL A 106 0.67 -15.11 3.99
N GLN A 107 0.18 -15.55 5.15
CA GLN A 107 0.62 -15.02 6.44
C GLN A 107 2.12 -15.28 6.69
N ARG A 108 2.65 -16.42 6.26
CA ARG A 108 4.08 -16.75 6.38
C ARG A 108 4.94 -15.81 5.53
N ILE A 109 4.52 -15.53 4.30
CA ILE A 109 5.23 -14.60 3.41
C ILE A 109 5.12 -13.17 3.95
N HIS A 110 3.93 -12.74 4.36
CA HIS A 110 3.70 -11.38 4.84
C HIS A 110 4.40 -11.09 6.18
N SER A 111 4.69 -12.12 6.98
CA SER A 111 5.43 -11.99 8.24
C SER A 111 6.94 -11.80 8.07
N ARG A 112 7.49 -11.99 6.86
CA ARG A 112 8.92 -11.84 6.60
C ARG A 112 9.24 -10.42 6.13
N PRO A 113 10.37 -9.83 6.55
CA PRO A 113 10.84 -8.57 5.98
C PRO A 113 11.20 -8.74 4.50
N LEU A 114 11.18 -7.66 3.75
CA LEU A 114 11.80 -7.57 2.42
C LEU A 114 13.30 -7.33 2.57
N ASP A 115 14.10 -7.86 1.63
CA ASP A 115 15.53 -7.60 1.59
C ASP A 115 15.79 -6.15 1.15
N ARG A 116 16.29 -5.32 2.07
CA ARG A 116 16.55 -3.90 1.83
C ARG A 116 17.77 -3.64 0.92
N SER A 117 18.53 -4.65 0.58
CA SER A 117 19.63 -4.56 -0.41
C SER A 117 19.13 -4.66 -1.85
N LYS A 118 17.86 -5.01 -2.04
CA LYS A 118 17.18 -5.22 -3.32
C LYS A 118 16.05 -4.21 -3.50
N SER A 119 15.38 -4.27 -4.65
CA SER A 119 14.09 -3.60 -4.84
C SER A 119 13.07 -4.13 -3.83
N LEU A 120 12.26 -3.23 -3.27
CA LEU A 120 11.46 -3.54 -2.08
C LEU A 120 10.10 -4.16 -2.44
N TRP A 121 10.10 -5.24 -3.21
CA TRP A 121 8.91 -5.98 -3.60
C TRP A 121 9.21 -7.46 -3.87
N GLU A 122 8.19 -8.29 -3.77
CA GLU A 122 8.20 -9.72 -4.13
C GLU A 122 6.82 -10.09 -4.69
N ILE A 123 6.78 -10.94 -5.72
CA ILE A 123 5.58 -11.55 -6.27
C ILE A 123 5.71 -13.07 -6.14
N TYR A 124 4.65 -13.71 -5.69
CA TYR A 124 4.55 -15.16 -5.58
C TYR A 124 3.41 -15.66 -6.45
N TYR A 125 3.75 -16.48 -7.42
CA TYR A 125 2.80 -17.29 -8.18
C TYR A 125 2.59 -18.60 -7.41
N ILE A 126 1.36 -18.88 -7.01
CA ILE A 126 1.01 -19.96 -6.08
C ILE A 126 0.07 -20.93 -6.79
N GLU A 127 0.53 -22.15 -6.94
CA GLU A 127 -0.22 -23.27 -7.53
C GLU A 127 -0.85 -24.16 -6.44
N GLY A 128 -1.66 -25.14 -6.87
CA GLY A 128 -2.20 -26.17 -6.00
C GLY A 128 -3.40 -25.74 -5.18
N LEU A 129 -4.15 -24.72 -5.63
CA LEU A 129 -5.46 -24.41 -5.07
C LEU A 129 -6.45 -25.54 -5.43
N GLU A 130 -7.39 -25.83 -4.51
CA GLU A 130 -8.32 -26.98 -4.61
C GLU A 130 -9.20 -26.96 -5.85
N ASP A 131 -9.58 -25.76 -6.32
CA ASP A 131 -10.46 -25.58 -7.49
C ASP A 131 -9.69 -25.50 -8.82
N GLY A 132 -8.40 -25.85 -8.84
CA GLY A 132 -7.54 -25.68 -10.01
C GLY A 132 -7.17 -24.23 -10.31
N HIS A 133 -7.58 -23.30 -9.46
CA HIS A 133 -7.18 -21.91 -9.54
C HIS A 133 -5.69 -21.74 -9.20
N VAL A 134 -5.16 -20.57 -9.55
CA VAL A 134 -3.84 -20.13 -9.13
C VAL A 134 -3.96 -18.80 -8.40
N ALA A 135 -3.03 -18.51 -7.50
CA ALA A 135 -3.02 -17.22 -6.82
C ALA A 135 -1.74 -16.46 -7.12
N ILE A 136 -1.86 -15.14 -7.21
CA ILE A 136 -0.73 -14.22 -7.29
C ILE A 136 -0.76 -13.35 -6.03
N LEU A 137 0.26 -13.50 -5.20
CA LEU A 137 0.48 -12.66 -4.03
C LEU A 137 1.56 -11.64 -4.37
N ASN A 138 1.21 -10.38 -4.45
CA ASN A 138 2.17 -9.29 -4.51
C ASN A 138 2.43 -8.73 -3.11
N LYS A 139 3.67 -8.41 -2.82
CA LYS A 139 4.12 -7.84 -1.55
C LYS A 139 5.08 -6.70 -1.83
N VAL A 140 4.77 -5.52 -1.37
CA VAL A 140 5.51 -4.29 -1.66
C VAL A 140 5.72 -3.50 -0.39
N HIS A 141 6.87 -2.87 -0.22
CA HIS A 141 7.09 -1.93 0.87
C HIS A 141 6.32 -0.64 0.62
N HIS A 142 5.72 -0.08 1.66
CA HIS A 142 4.88 1.13 1.54
C HIS A 142 5.63 2.33 0.96
N ALA A 143 6.95 2.42 1.19
CA ALA A 143 7.80 3.45 0.58
C ALA A 143 7.85 3.41 -0.95
N MET A 144 7.48 2.29 -1.60
CA MET A 144 7.41 2.21 -3.06
C MET A 144 6.09 2.69 -3.63
N ILE A 145 5.01 2.69 -2.84
CA ILE A 145 3.65 2.93 -3.32
C ILE A 145 3.42 4.40 -3.61
N ASP A 146 4.00 5.28 -2.80
CA ASP A 146 3.84 6.75 -2.95
C ASP A 146 4.53 7.31 -4.20
N GLY A 147 5.53 6.61 -4.75
CA GLY A 147 6.21 6.99 -6.00
C GLY A 147 5.49 6.52 -7.26
N VAL A 148 4.56 5.59 -7.14
CA VAL A 148 3.77 5.02 -8.23
C VAL A 148 2.30 5.38 -7.97
N SER A 149 2.02 6.66 -7.97
CA SER A 149 0.70 7.29 -7.87
C SER A 149 -0.47 6.35 -8.22
N GLY A 150 -0.90 5.52 -7.26
CA GLY A 150 -2.14 4.76 -7.38
C GLY A 150 -2.31 3.86 -8.60
N MET A 151 -1.32 3.75 -9.47
CA MET A 151 -1.26 2.66 -10.44
C MET A 151 -0.94 1.42 -9.64
N ASP A 152 -1.98 0.74 -9.29
CA ASP A 152 -1.89 -0.54 -8.63
C ASP A 152 -1.02 -1.46 -9.50
N ILE A 153 -0.11 -2.20 -8.90
CA ILE A 153 0.65 -3.26 -9.60
C ILE A 153 -0.30 -4.10 -10.44
N ALA A 154 -1.53 -4.30 -9.95
CA ALA A 154 -2.59 -4.96 -10.67
C ALA A 154 -2.92 -4.30 -12.02
N THR A 155 -2.91 -2.97 -12.15
CA THR A 155 -3.23 -2.29 -13.41
C THR A 155 -2.12 -2.41 -14.46
N VAL A 156 -0.90 -2.71 -14.03
CA VAL A 156 0.21 -2.99 -14.94
C VAL A 156 0.22 -4.46 -15.36
N LEU A 157 -0.03 -5.37 -14.40
CA LEU A 157 -0.01 -6.82 -14.65
C LEU A 157 -1.29 -7.34 -15.31
N PHE A 158 -2.45 -6.74 -15.00
CA PHE A 158 -3.74 -7.22 -15.47
C PHE A 158 -4.38 -6.23 -16.45
N ASP A 159 -5.09 -6.76 -17.41
CA ASP A 159 -5.90 -6.00 -18.33
C ASP A 159 -7.37 -6.02 -17.89
N LEU A 160 -8.13 -4.99 -18.26
CA LEU A 160 -9.56 -4.91 -17.94
C LEU A 160 -10.43 -5.76 -18.87
N GLY A 161 -9.85 -6.27 -19.94
CA GLY A 161 -10.53 -7.09 -20.94
C GLY A 161 -9.73 -8.36 -21.25
N PRO A 162 -10.33 -9.30 -22.01
CA PRO A 162 -9.69 -10.55 -22.38
C PRO A 162 -8.54 -10.40 -23.38
N GLU A 163 -8.49 -9.27 -24.08
CA GLU A 163 -7.41 -8.97 -25.01
C GLU A 163 -6.26 -8.27 -24.28
N PRO A 164 -5.06 -8.87 -24.25
CA PRO A 164 -3.91 -8.25 -23.60
C PRO A 164 -3.45 -7.01 -24.36
N ARG A 165 -3.11 -5.96 -23.60
CA ARG A 165 -2.44 -4.78 -24.18
C ARG A 165 -1.07 -5.18 -24.72
N VAL A 166 -0.80 -4.81 -25.96
CA VAL A 166 0.54 -4.97 -26.53
C VAL A 166 1.43 -3.85 -25.98
N VAL A 167 2.46 -4.25 -25.26
CA VAL A 167 3.48 -3.34 -24.72
C VAL A 167 4.84 -3.85 -25.17
N GLU A 168 5.58 -3.02 -25.89
CA GLU A 168 6.94 -3.39 -26.30
C GLU A 168 7.86 -3.38 -25.07
N ALA A 169 8.58 -4.48 -24.89
CA ALA A 169 9.56 -4.59 -23.82
C ALA A 169 10.73 -3.64 -24.03
N GLU A 170 11.07 -2.85 -23.04
CA GLU A 170 12.25 -2.00 -23.08
C GLU A 170 13.45 -2.71 -22.41
N PRO A 171 14.61 -2.77 -23.08
CA PRO A 171 15.80 -3.35 -22.48
C PRO A 171 16.25 -2.54 -21.26
N TYR A 172 16.53 -3.25 -20.17
CA TYR A 172 16.99 -2.60 -18.95
C TYR A 172 18.43 -2.10 -19.12
N ARG A 173 18.61 -0.80 -18.98
CA ARG A 173 19.91 -0.13 -19.00
C ARG A 173 20.07 0.67 -17.72
N PRO A 174 20.62 0.09 -16.64
CA PRO A 174 20.74 0.77 -15.37
C PRO A 174 21.67 1.97 -15.45
N GLU A 175 21.25 3.11 -14.92
CA GLU A 175 22.13 4.25 -14.70
C GLU A 175 23.14 3.92 -13.58
N PRO A 176 24.41 4.31 -13.70
CA PRO A 176 25.38 4.13 -12.64
C PRO A 176 24.92 4.82 -11.35
N ALA A 177 24.91 4.08 -10.25
CA ALA A 177 24.62 4.65 -8.95
C ALA A 177 25.75 5.62 -8.52
N PRO A 178 25.44 6.74 -7.87
CA PRO A 178 26.45 7.62 -7.33
C PRO A 178 27.28 6.89 -6.27
N SER A 179 28.58 7.19 -6.21
CA SER A 179 29.41 6.67 -5.13
C SER A 179 28.94 7.26 -3.77
N PRO A 180 29.21 6.58 -2.65
CA PRO A 180 28.85 7.09 -1.32
C PRO A 180 29.42 8.50 -1.05
N ARG A 181 30.59 8.80 -1.56
CA ARG A 181 31.23 10.13 -1.43
C ARG A 181 30.50 11.19 -2.25
N GLU A 182 30.17 10.90 -3.49
CA GLU A 182 29.39 11.79 -4.36
C GLU A 182 28.00 12.05 -3.77
N LEU A 183 27.34 11.01 -3.26
CA LEU A 183 26.05 11.13 -2.64
C LEU A 183 26.09 12.03 -1.40
N LEU A 184 27.10 11.87 -0.55
CA LEU A 184 27.31 12.72 0.61
C LEU A 184 27.57 14.18 0.19
N PHE A 185 28.52 14.39 -0.74
CA PHE A 185 28.86 15.73 -1.23
C PHE A 185 27.62 16.45 -1.83
N ASN A 186 26.91 15.78 -2.71
CA ASN A 186 25.68 16.31 -3.33
C ASN A 186 24.63 16.66 -2.27
N THR A 187 24.50 15.82 -1.24
CA THR A 187 23.57 16.07 -0.12
C THR A 187 23.95 17.32 0.67
N LEU A 188 25.20 17.45 1.04
CA LEU A 188 25.69 18.62 1.78
C LEU A 188 25.55 19.90 0.94
N ARG A 189 25.89 19.82 -0.34
CA ARG A 189 25.69 20.95 -1.27
C ARG A 189 24.21 21.36 -1.37
N GLU A 190 23.29 20.40 -1.48
CA GLU A 190 21.87 20.68 -1.52
C GLU A 190 21.37 21.33 -0.23
N GLN A 191 21.85 20.89 0.93
CA GLN A 191 21.49 21.47 2.23
C GLN A 191 21.92 22.92 2.37
N ILE A 192 23.05 23.30 1.76
CA ILE A 192 23.52 24.68 1.74
C ILE A 192 22.75 25.53 0.72
N THR A 193 22.50 25.01 -0.46
CA THR A 193 21.93 25.79 -1.57
C THR A 193 20.39 25.83 -1.56
N HIS A 194 19.73 24.81 -1.02
CA HIS A 194 18.28 24.69 -1.04
C HIS A 194 17.56 25.74 -0.17
N PRO A 195 18.01 26.06 1.05
CA PRO A 195 17.36 27.10 1.86
C PRO A 195 17.37 28.48 1.20
N VAL A 196 18.47 28.82 0.55
CA VAL A 196 18.61 30.10 -0.15
C VAL A 196 17.69 30.15 -1.39
N ARG A 197 17.66 29.08 -2.17
CA ARG A 197 16.78 29.01 -3.36
C ARG A 197 15.29 28.96 -2.99
N SER A 198 14.94 28.22 -1.93
CA SER A 198 13.55 28.13 -1.48
C SER A 198 13.08 29.43 -0.84
N ALA A 199 13.92 30.13 -0.09
CA ALA A 199 13.60 31.44 0.47
C ALA A 199 13.33 32.48 -0.64
N ILE A 200 14.19 32.54 -1.67
CA ILE A 200 13.99 33.41 -2.82
C ILE A 200 12.75 32.98 -3.64
N GLY A 201 12.57 31.70 -3.89
CA GLY A 201 11.42 31.16 -4.62
C GLY A 201 10.10 31.40 -3.88
N ASN A 202 10.06 31.15 -2.58
CA ASN A 202 8.87 31.38 -1.75
C ASN A 202 8.55 32.88 -1.62
N LEU A 203 9.55 33.74 -1.53
CA LEU A 203 9.34 35.17 -1.52
C LEU A 203 8.79 35.66 -2.86
N ALA A 204 9.34 35.18 -3.98
CA ALA A 204 8.84 35.51 -5.31
C ALA A 204 7.42 34.98 -5.54
N LEU A 205 7.10 33.80 -5.03
CA LEU A 205 5.76 33.18 -5.12
C LEU A 205 4.76 33.93 -4.23
N ALA A 206 5.16 34.30 -3.01
CA ALA A 206 4.33 35.07 -2.09
C ALA A 206 3.98 36.46 -2.64
N ILE A 207 4.90 37.06 -3.37
CA ILE A 207 4.66 38.36 -4.03
C ILE A 207 3.75 38.21 -5.26
N ARG A 208 3.90 37.13 -6.05
CA ARG A 208 3.14 36.92 -7.30
C ARG A 208 1.76 36.29 -7.11
N THR A 209 1.61 35.43 -6.13
CA THR A 209 0.37 34.67 -5.88
C THR A 209 0.13 34.44 -4.40
N PRO A 210 -0.23 35.50 -3.65
CA PRO A 210 -0.44 35.39 -2.20
C PRO A 210 -1.55 34.41 -1.82
N GLU A 211 -2.55 34.22 -2.70
CA GLU A 211 -3.66 33.31 -2.47
C GLU A 211 -3.24 31.83 -2.42
N ILE A 212 -2.28 31.42 -3.27
CA ILE A 212 -1.77 30.03 -3.29
C ILE A 212 -1.01 29.72 -2.00
N VAL A 213 -0.20 30.67 -1.53
CA VAL A 213 0.55 30.51 -0.27
C VAL A 213 -0.42 30.46 0.92
N LEU A 214 -1.44 31.29 0.94
CA LEU A 214 -2.46 31.30 1.97
C LEU A 214 -3.27 30.00 1.97
N GLN A 215 -3.59 29.46 0.80
CA GLN A 215 -4.29 28.18 0.65
C GLN A 215 -3.43 27.01 1.13
N GLN A 216 -2.14 26.98 0.81
CA GLN A 216 -1.19 25.96 1.27
C GLN A 216 -1.00 25.99 2.80
N VAL A 217 -0.86 27.19 3.39
CA VAL A 217 -0.80 27.35 4.85
C VAL A 217 -2.10 26.90 5.50
N ARG A 218 -3.26 27.27 4.97
CA ARG A 218 -4.58 26.81 5.47
C ARG A 218 -4.71 25.30 5.41
N GLN A 219 -4.31 24.65 4.33
CA GLN A 219 -4.35 23.19 4.20
C GLN A 219 -3.42 22.49 5.20
N THR A 220 -2.22 23.03 5.41
CA THR A 220 -1.27 22.49 6.40
C THR A 220 -1.79 22.65 7.82
N VAL A 221 -2.32 23.83 8.16
CA VAL A 221 -2.90 24.11 9.49
C VAL A 221 -4.18 23.28 9.70
N ALA A 222 -5.01 23.12 8.66
CA ALA A 222 -6.21 22.26 8.76
C ALA A 222 -5.82 20.79 8.94
N GLY A 223 -4.80 20.29 8.25
CA GLY A 223 -4.28 18.94 8.42
C GLY A 223 -3.73 18.68 9.83
N LEU A 224 -2.92 19.60 10.36
CA LEU A 224 -2.45 19.54 11.74
C LEU A 224 -3.60 19.69 12.75
N GLY A 225 -4.54 20.59 12.48
CA GLY A 225 -5.72 20.80 13.30
C GLY A 225 -6.61 19.57 13.39
N SER A 226 -6.80 18.82 12.29
CA SER A 226 -7.57 17.58 12.28
C SER A 226 -6.94 16.47 13.11
N ILE A 227 -5.61 16.35 13.07
CA ILE A 227 -4.85 15.39 13.89
C ILE A 227 -4.95 15.76 15.37
N LEU A 228 -4.79 17.04 15.71
CA LEU A 228 -4.92 17.53 17.08
C LEU A 228 -6.36 17.45 17.59
N ALA A 229 -7.35 17.76 16.75
CA ALA A 229 -8.78 17.67 17.08
C ALA A 229 -9.24 16.21 17.23
N ALA A 230 -8.61 15.28 16.56
CA ALA A 230 -8.90 13.85 16.70
C ALA A 230 -8.63 13.33 18.13
N GLY A 231 -7.78 14.02 18.90
CA GLY A 231 -7.42 13.64 20.26
C GLY A 231 -6.66 12.32 20.34
N ALA A 232 -6.39 11.86 21.55
CA ALA A 232 -5.75 10.58 21.77
C ALA A 232 -6.64 9.42 21.28
N PRO A 233 -6.08 8.38 20.64
CA PRO A 233 -6.87 7.24 20.23
C PRO A 233 -7.52 6.56 21.44
N PRO A 234 -8.74 6.03 21.31
CA PRO A 234 -9.41 5.35 22.41
C PRO A 234 -8.58 4.15 22.87
N LYS A 235 -8.55 3.92 24.20
CA LYS A 235 -7.90 2.73 24.75
C LYS A 235 -8.56 1.48 24.18
N SER A 236 -7.77 0.59 23.60
CA SER A 236 -8.27 -0.60 22.90
C SER A 236 -7.24 -1.73 23.02
N PRO A 237 -7.70 -3.00 23.04
CA PRO A 237 -6.82 -4.16 22.99
C PRO A 237 -5.94 -4.21 21.73
N PHE A 238 -6.33 -3.51 20.67
CA PHE A 238 -5.57 -3.43 19.41
C PHE A 238 -4.39 -2.46 19.48
N ASN A 239 -4.35 -1.55 20.46
CA ASN A 239 -3.27 -0.58 20.64
C ASN A 239 -2.15 -1.13 21.53
N ARG A 240 -1.81 -2.40 21.37
CA ARG A 240 -0.70 -3.07 22.08
C ARG A 240 0.46 -3.30 21.11
N PRO A 241 1.70 -3.45 21.60
CA PRO A 241 2.82 -3.87 20.76
C PRO A 241 2.47 -5.18 20.03
N VAL A 242 2.74 -5.22 18.74
CA VAL A 242 2.48 -6.40 17.90
C VAL A 242 3.74 -7.27 17.78
N GLY A 243 3.56 -8.59 17.73
CA GLY A 243 4.62 -9.53 17.45
C GLY A 243 5.01 -9.55 15.95
N PRO A 244 6.02 -10.34 15.58
CA PRO A 244 6.49 -10.43 14.19
C PRO A 244 5.52 -11.21 13.28
N ASN A 245 4.69 -12.07 13.86
CA ASN A 245 3.79 -12.93 13.10
C ASN A 245 2.53 -12.20 12.67
N ARG A 246 2.05 -12.52 11.47
CA ARG A 246 0.77 -12.05 10.93
C ARG A 246 -0.19 -13.22 10.83
N ARG A 247 -1.48 -12.91 10.89
CA ARG A 247 -2.57 -13.82 10.56
C ARG A 247 -3.36 -13.23 9.41
N PHE A 248 -3.70 -14.07 8.46
CA PHE A 248 -4.49 -13.70 7.30
C PHE A 248 -5.77 -14.52 7.25
N ALA A 249 -6.86 -13.91 6.89
CA ALA A 249 -8.14 -14.57 6.69
C ALA A 249 -8.89 -13.89 5.54
N MET A 250 -9.71 -14.65 4.84
CA MET A 250 -10.53 -14.19 3.73
C MET A 250 -12.00 -14.40 4.05
N ALA A 251 -12.82 -13.45 3.66
CA ALA A 251 -14.27 -13.53 3.67
C ALA A 251 -14.81 -12.94 2.40
N GLU A 252 -15.86 -13.52 1.87
CA GLU A 252 -16.53 -13.09 0.65
C GLU A 252 -18.00 -12.81 0.94
N ALA A 253 -18.52 -11.80 0.28
CA ALA A 253 -19.94 -11.50 0.28
C ALA A 253 -20.32 -10.82 -1.05
N PRO A 254 -21.51 -11.09 -1.60
CA PRO A 254 -21.96 -10.45 -2.82
C PRO A 254 -22.11 -8.93 -2.64
N VAL A 255 -21.65 -8.15 -3.62
CA VAL A 255 -21.84 -6.68 -3.61
C VAL A 255 -23.33 -6.30 -3.62
N SER A 256 -24.19 -7.16 -4.19
CA SER A 256 -25.65 -7.00 -4.16
C SER A 256 -26.19 -6.86 -2.74
N ASP A 257 -25.67 -7.63 -1.78
CA ASP A 257 -26.10 -7.59 -0.39
C ASP A 257 -25.80 -6.24 0.25
N PHE A 258 -24.59 -5.71 0.01
CA PHE A 258 -24.19 -4.37 0.46
C PHE A 258 -25.08 -3.28 -0.16
N LYS A 259 -25.40 -3.42 -1.46
CA LYS A 259 -26.31 -2.49 -2.15
C LYS A 259 -27.72 -2.57 -1.59
N ALA A 260 -28.22 -3.77 -1.30
CA ALA A 260 -29.54 -3.97 -0.71
C ALA A 260 -29.64 -3.30 0.68
N ILE A 261 -28.64 -3.53 1.54
CA ILE A 261 -28.58 -2.89 2.88
C ILE A 261 -28.51 -1.37 2.74
N LYS A 262 -27.63 -0.85 1.88
CA LYS A 262 -27.51 0.58 1.61
C LYS A 262 -28.84 1.20 1.16
N ASN A 263 -29.55 0.53 0.25
CA ASN A 263 -30.81 1.04 -0.28
C ASN A 263 -31.93 1.00 0.77
N ALA A 264 -31.91 0.02 1.69
CA ALA A 264 -32.91 -0.10 2.75
C ALA A 264 -32.67 0.87 3.92
N LEU A 265 -31.41 1.10 4.28
CA LEU A 265 -31.04 1.88 5.48
C LEU A 265 -30.50 3.28 5.16
N GLY A 266 -30.25 3.58 3.90
CA GLY A 266 -29.57 4.81 3.47
C GLY A 266 -28.05 4.72 3.57
N GLY A 267 -27.37 5.79 3.21
CA GLY A 267 -25.90 5.88 3.23
C GLY A 267 -25.23 5.35 1.97
N THR A 268 -23.96 4.99 2.08
CA THR A 268 -23.11 4.51 1.00
C THR A 268 -22.74 3.03 1.20
N VAL A 269 -22.21 2.38 0.17
CA VAL A 269 -21.65 1.02 0.29
C VAL A 269 -20.52 1.01 1.32
N ASN A 270 -19.72 2.07 1.38
CA ASN A 270 -18.62 2.17 2.36
C ASN A 270 -19.13 2.21 3.80
N ASP A 271 -20.27 2.85 4.06
CA ASP A 271 -20.90 2.84 5.40
C ASP A 271 -21.30 1.43 5.81
N VAL A 272 -21.83 0.64 4.89
CA VAL A 272 -22.17 -0.78 5.14
C VAL A 272 -20.91 -1.59 5.41
N VAL A 273 -19.82 -1.36 4.68
CA VAL A 273 -18.52 -2.02 4.92
C VAL A 273 -18.02 -1.68 6.33
N LEU A 274 -18.01 -0.40 6.71
CA LEU A 274 -17.55 0.03 8.04
C LEU A 274 -18.43 -0.55 9.16
N ALA A 275 -19.74 -0.59 8.97
CA ALA A 275 -20.66 -1.22 9.93
C ALA A 275 -20.40 -2.73 10.05
N THR A 276 -20.13 -3.42 8.93
CA THR A 276 -19.78 -4.85 8.92
C THR A 276 -18.49 -5.10 9.70
N VAL A 277 -17.47 -4.27 9.48
CA VAL A 277 -16.20 -4.34 10.22
C VAL A 277 -16.42 -4.10 11.70
N ALA A 278 -17.19 -3.08 12.08
CA ALA A 278 -17.52 -2.80 13.48
C ALA A 278 -18.22 -3.99 14.15
N GLY A 279 -19.19 -4.61 13.47
CA GLY A 279 -19.86 -5.83 13.95
C GLY A 279 -18.94 -7.04 14.08
N ALA A 280 -18.01 -7.21 13.16
CA ALA A 280 -17.00 -8.27 13.23
C ALA A 280 -16.04 -8.07 14.41
N LEU A 281 -15.56 -6.86 14.61
CA LEU A 281 -14.70 -6.48 15.75
C LEU A 281 -15.43 -6.64 17.09
N HIS A 282 -16.70 -6.29 17.18
CA HIS A 282 -17.53 -6.56 18.36
C HIS A 282 -17.53 -8.05 18.71
N ARG A 283 -17.86 -8.92 17.74
CA ARG A 283 -17.87 -10.38 17.94
C ARG A 283 -16.51 -10.92 18.31
N PHE A 284 -15.45 -10.44 17.67
CA PHE A 284 -14.08 -10.83 17.97
C PHE A 284 -13.69 -10.50 19.41
N LEU A 285 -13.94 -9.27 19.86
CA LEU A 285 -13.63 -8.81 21.23
C LEU A 285 -14.42 -9.60 22.27
N ARG A 286 -15.73 -9.81 22.05
CA ARG A 286 -16.56 -10.61 22.93
C ARG A 286 -16.06 -12.04 23.09
N ARG A 287 -15.65 -12.70 21.99
CA ARG A 287 -15.08 -14.05 22.03
C ARG A 287 -13.79 -14.11 22.83
N ARG A 288 -13.09 -13.01 22.97
CA ARG A 288 -11.86 -12.88 23.78
C ARG A 288 -12.12 -12.46 25.22
N GLY A 289 -13.37 -12.31 25.62
CA GLY A 289 -13.72 -11.83 26.96
C GLY A 289 -13.46 -10.32 27.18
N GLU A 290 -13.19 -9.55 26.13
CA GLU A 290 -12.92 -8.12 26.25
C GLU A 290 -14.24 -7.35 26.41
N PRO A 291 -14.30 -6.34 27.30
CA PRO A 291 -15.49 -5.51 27.46
C PRO A 291 -15.71 -4.64 26.21
N THR A 292 -16.92 -4.69 25.68
CA THR A 292 -17.31 -3.92 24.49
C THR A 292 -18.30 -2.79 24.77
N GLN A 293 -18.83 -2.72 26.00
CA GLN A 293 -19.86 -1.72 26.33
C GLN A 293 -19.28 -0.30 26.25
N GLY A 294 -19.89 0.53 25.42
CA GLY A 294 -19.45 1.92 25.19
C GLY A 294 -18.11 2.05 24.49
N LEU A 295 -17.53 0.93 24.01
CA LEU A 295 -16.27 0.97 23.26
C LEU A 295 -16.52 1.47 21.85
N SER A 296 -15.77 2.50 21.48
CA SER A 296 -15.62 2.96 20.10
C SER A 296 -14.16 2.78 19.67
N LEU A 297 -13.95 2.28 18.48
CA LEU A 297 -12.63 2.20 17.83
C LEU A 297 -12.53 3.30 16.78
N ARG A 298 -11.32 3.79 16.54
CA ARG A 298 -11.10 4.79 15.50
C ARG A 298 -10.48 4.16 14.29
N ALA A 299 -11.17 4.27 13.15
CA ALA A 299 -10.67 3.89 11.85
C ALA A 299 -10.11 5.11 11.11
N MET A 300 -8.97 4.95 10.47
CA MET A 300 -8.46 5.88 9.48
C MET A 300 -8.94 5.42 8.11
N VAL A 301 -9.76 6.23 7.47
CA VAL A 301 -10.34 5.93 6.16
C VAL A 301 -9.70 6.86 5.13
N PRO A 302 -8.94 6.33 4.17
CA PRO A 302 -8.39 7.13 3.09
C PRO A 302 -9.51 7.57 2.15
N VAL A 303 -9.50 8.84 1.77
CA VAL A 303 -10.44 9.43 0.82
C VAL A 303 -9.65 10.03 -0.32
N SER A 304 -9.96 9.61 -1.55
CA SER A 304 -9.38 10.24 -2.74
C SER A 304 -9.92 11.65 -2.89
N THR A 305 -9.03 12.62 -3.02
CA THR A 305 -9.38 14.03 -3.30
C THR A 305 -9.29 14.37 -4.79
N ARG A 306 -9.15 13.35 -5.65
CA ARG A 306 -9.04 13.52 -7.11
C ARG A 306 -10.39 13.76 -7.73
N ASP A 307 -10.49 14.78 -8.58
CA ASP A 307 -11.60 14.95 -9.49
C ASP A 307 -11.55 13.90 -10.63
N GLU A 308 -12.68 13.63 -11.28
CA GLU A 308 -12.75 12.61 -12.36
C GLU A 308 -11.75 12.88 -13.49
N SER A 309 -11.44 14.14 -13.79
CA SER A 309 -10.44 14.55 -14.78
C SER A 309 -8.99 14.23 -14.38
N GLN A 310 -8.74 13.96 -13.09
CA GLN A 310 -7.40 13.73 -12.54
C GLN A 310 -7.16 12.25 -12.17
N ARG A 311 -8.06 11.34 -12.51
CA ARG A 311 -7.94 9.90 -12.20
C ARG A 311 -6.65 9.25 -12.71
N MET A 312 -6.06 9.82 -13.77
CA MET A 312 -4.83 9.34 -14.41
C MET A 312 -3.59 10.20 -14.06
N ALA A 313 -3.74 11.24 -13.24
CA ALA A 313 -2.63 12.13 -12.91
C ALA A 313 -1.73 11.55 -11.82
N LEU A 314 -0.42 11.71 -11.99
CA LEU A 314 0.62 11.27 -11.07
C LEU A 314 0.66 12.19 -9.83
N GLY A 315 0.60 11.62 -8.63
CA GLY A 315 0.74 12.34 -7.36
C GLY A 315 -0.21 11.85 -6.26
N ASN A 316 0.28 11.81 -5.04
CA ASN A 316 -0.49 11.33 -3.89
C ASN A 316 -1.47 12.43 -3.42
N GLN A 317 -2.73 12.35 -3.85
CA GLN A 317 -3.84 13.21 -3.39
C GLN A 317 -4.84 12.39 -2.59
N VAL A 318 -4.37 11.80 -1.49
CA VAL A 318 -5.19 11.07 -0.55
C VAL A 318 -5.22 11.85 0.75
N THR A 319 -6.41 12.23 1.19
CA THR A 319 -6.63 12.68 2.56
C THR A 319 -7.19 11.54 3.38
N SER A 320 -6.99 11.58 4.69
CA SER A 320 -7.54 10.57 5.59
C SER A 320 -8.52 11.23 6.52
N ILE A 321 -9.69 10.62 6.67
CA ILE A 321 -10.66 10.98 7.69
C ILE A 321 -10.64 9.95 8.82
N PHE A 322 -10.86 10.41 10.04
CA PHE A 322 -11.02 9.52 11.19
C PHE A 322 -12.51 9.30 11.44
N VAL A 323 -12.90 8.02 11.45
CA VAL A 323 -14.29 7.60 11.70
C VAL A 323 -14.31 6.77 12.98
N ASP A 324 -15.15 7.17 13.92
CA ASP A 324 -15.34 6.40 15.13
C ASP A 324 -16.33 5.26 14.86
N LEU A 325 -15.86 4.01 15.04
CA LEU A 325 -16.63 2.79 14.86
C LEU A 325 -17.16 2.31 16.23
N PRO A 326 -18.45 2.40 16.49
CA PRO A 326 -19.04 1.85 17.70
C PRO A 326 -19.00 0.31 17.63
N VAL A 327 -18.19 -0.31 18.47
CA VAL A 327 -18.05 -1.78 18.55
C VAL A 327 -18.79 -2.38 19.74
N GLY A 328 -19.58 -1.60 20.43
CA GLY A 328 -20.44 -2.04 21.54
C GLY A 328 -21.83 -1.42 21.46
N PRO A 329 -22.79 -1.92 22.26
CA PRO A 329 -24.09 -1.30 22.35
C PRO A 329 -23.92 0.14 22.81
N THR A 330 -24.43 1.07 22.03
CA THR A 330 -24.47 2.49 22.40
C THR A 330 -25.63 2.75 23.35
N ARG A 331 -25.53 3.79 24.22
CA ARG A 331 -26.62 4.20 25.12
C ARG A 331 -27.95 4.47 24.39
N ARG A 332 -27.87 4.78 23.08
CA ARG A 332 -29.06 5.04 22.26
C ARG A 332 -29.82 3.75 21.92
N SER A 333 -29.11 2.65 21.66
CA SER A 333 -29.72 1.34 21.39
C SER A 333 -30.30 0.65 22.64
N GLN A 334 -29.97 1.15 23.85
CA GLN A 334 -30.53 0.65 25.13
C GLN A 334 -31.84 1.36 25.55
N ARG A 335 -32.13 2.54 24.96
CA ARG A 335 -33.37 3.24 25.22
C ARG A 335 -34.53 2.84 24.30
N GLU A 336 -34.25 2.12 23.24
CA GLU A 336 -35.22 1.63 22.25
C GLU A 336 -35.58 0.15 22.45
N ARG A 337 -35.10 -0.48 23.54
CA ARG A 337 -35.48 -1.81 24.02
C ARG A 337 -36.19 -1.68 25.36
#